data_f27ab33544937d8adfc06b254ef6a06c
#
_entry.id   f27ab33544937d8adfc06b254ef6a06c
#
_cell.length_a   1.000
_cell.length_b   1.000
_cell.length_c   1.000
_cell.angle_alpha   90.00
_cell.angle_beta   90.00
_cell.angle_gamma   90.00
#
_symmetry.space_group_name_H-M   'P 1'
#
loop_
_entity.id
_entity.type
_entity.pdbx_description
1 polymer ?
#
loop_
_entity_poly.entity_id
_entity_poly.type
_entity_poly.pdbx_seq_one_letter_code
_entity_poly.pdbx_strand_id
1 'polypeptide(L)'
;MKNYLKGFLMAMGMFTSIPVRYHNWDDDGAKHMLIFYPLVGFIIGVLWFLLFKVLTIFNLPVIIITAILMLFPYFITGFLHLDGFMDLCDAMLSRRNKEEKLRILKDSHTGAFAVISLACLFVLNYSGVSTLINKNELMLSLIFIPAISRSFMAIMMFFNESMEQSSLVKYFKQNVGKVDKVLSIMFLCIILCVFVILFGIFGLIVSLIVLFIVFY
;
A
#
# COMPACT_ATOMS: atom_id res chain seq x y z
N MET A 1 15.63 13.72 16.39
CA MET A 1 14.16 13.95 16.46
C MET A 1 13.64 14.77 15.27
N LYS A 2 14.23 15.92 14.96
CA LYS A 2 13.77 16.82 13.87
C LYS A 2 13.72 16.14 12.49
N ASN A 3 14.69 15.28 12.16
CA ASN A 3 14.76 14.59 10.86
C ASN A 3 13.71 13.47 10.72
N TYR A 4 13.38 12.75 11.80
CA TYR A 4 12.29 11.76 11.78
C TYR A 4 10.93 12.41 11.56
N LEU A 5 10.65 13.57 12.21
CA LEU A 5 9.41 14.30 11.96
C LEU A 5 9.31 14.77 10.51
N LYS A 6 10.42 15.28 9.94
CA LYS A 6 10.47 15.63 8.50
C LYS A 6 10.21 14.41 7.63
N GLY A 7 10.83 13.26 7.93
CA GLY A 7 10.61 12.01 7.20
C GLY A 7 9.15 11.56 7.23
N PHE A 8 8.49 11.66 8.38
CA PHE A 8 7.06 11.37 8.50
C PHE A 8 6.20 12.30 7.65
N LEU A 9 6.42 13.61 7.73
CA LEU A 9 5.66 14.60 6.96
C LEU A 9 5.89 14.41 5.44
N MET A 10 7.11 14.12 5.03
CA MET A 10 7.43 13.79 3.64
C MET A 10 6.74 12.50 3.18
N ALA A 11 6.75 11.45 4.03
CA ALA A 11 6.05 10.20 3.72
C ALA A 11 4.53 10.42 3.56
N MET A 12 3.92 11.21 4.44
CA MET A 12 2.51 11.58 4.32
C MET A 12 2.23 12.34 3.01
N GLY A 13 3.04 13.34 2.69
CA GLY A 13 2.85 14.16 1.48
C GLY A 13 3.12 13.41 0.18
N MET A 14 4.02 12.42 0.19
CA MET A 14 4.38 11.65 -1.01
C MET A 14 3.42 10.48 -1.28
N PHE A 15 2.93 9.82 -0.23
CA PHE A 15 2.16 8.57 -0.36
C PHE A 15 0.68 8.72 -0.05
N THR A 16 0.22 9.95 0.21
CA THR A 16 -1.19 10.26 0.40
C THR A 16 -1.57 11.57 -0.27
N SER A 17 -2.86 11.72 -0.57
CA SER A 17 -3.45 12.99 -1.02
C SER A 17 -3.81 13.94 0.14
N ILE A 18 -3.47 13.58 1.39
CA ILE A 18 -3.70 14.41 2.56
C ILE A 18 -2.79 15.64 2.49
N PRO A 19 -3.34 16.86 2.56
CA PRO A 19 -2.54 18.07 2.45
C PRO A 19 -1.60 18.21 3.67
N VAL A 20 -0.31 18.16 3.42
CA VAL A 20 0.74 18.38 4.43
C VAL A 20 1.49 19.65 4.09
N ARG A 21 1.72 20.51 5.08
CA ARG A 21 2.44 21.80 4.87
C ARG A 21 3.95 21.65 4.68
N TYR A 22 4.42 20.51 4.20
CA TYR A 22 5.83 20.23 3.99
C TYR A 22 6.05 19.84 2.52
N HIS A 23 6.51 20.82 1.71
CA HIS A 23 6.63 20.66 0.27
C HIS A 23 8.08 20.60 -0.23
N ASN A 24 9.07 20.82 0.65
CA ASN A 24 10.47 20.83 0.25
C ASN A 24 11.10 19.44 0.47
N TRP A 25 11.79 18.95 -0.55
CA TRP A 25 12.63 17.78 -0.39
C TRP A 25 13.77 18.07 0.58
N ASP A 26 13.97 17.22 1.57
CA ASP A 26 15.03 17.30 2.57
C ASP A 26 15.70 15.94 2.65
N ASP A 27 16.98 15.87 2.23
CA ASP A 27 17.70 14.60 2.16
C ASP A 27 17.85 13.90 3.51
N ASP A 28 17.97 14.65 4.60
CA ASP A 28 18.06 14.07 5.95
C ASP A 28 16.72 13.52 6.44
N GLY A 29 15.61 14.14 6.05
CA GLY A 29 14.27 13.61 6.29
C GLY A 29 13.96 12.41 5.39
N ALA A 30 14.32 12.49 4.12
CA ALA A 30 14.03 11.46 3.13
C ALA A 30 14.62 10.09 3.47
N LYS A 31 15.80 10.05 4.10
CA LYS A 31 16.44 8.81 4.60
C LYS A 31 15.53 8.01 5.54
N HIS A 32 14.63 8.69 6.26
CA HIS A 32 13.73 8.10 7.25
C HIS A 32 12.29 7.93 6.76
N MET A 33 11.97 8.29 5.51
CA MET A 33 10.60 8.21 5.00
C MET A 33 10.01 6.79 5.07
N LEU A 34 10.80 5.80 4.66
CA LEU A 34 10.30 4.42 4.55
C LEU A 34 10.03 3.74 5.90
N ILE A 35 10.66 4.17 6.99
CA ILE A 35 10.33 3.67 8.33
C ILE A 35 8.91 4.08 8.76
N PHE A 36 8.42 5.22 8.25
CA PHE A 36 7.08 5.71 8.53
C PHE A 36 6.02 5.16 7.57
N TYR A 37 6.42 4.42 6.54
CA TYR A 37 5.49 3.89 5.56
C TYR A 37 4.41 2.98 6.18
N PRO A 38 4.74 2.05 7.11
CA PRO A 38 3.73 1.30 7.86
C PRO A 38 2.77 2.19 8.65
N LEU A 39 3.27 3.26 9.27
CA LEU A 39 2.45 4.21 10.02
C LEU A 39 1.50 4.99 9.10
N VAL A 40 1.97 5.41 7.93
CA VAL A 40 1.10 5.99 6.89
C VAL A 40 -0.02 5.03 6.51
N GLY A 41 0.32 3.74 6.33
CA GLY A 41 -0.67 2.68 6.08
C GLY A 41 -1.69 2.56 7.21
N PHE A 42 -1.24 2.60 8.45
CA PHE A 42 -2.11 2.54 9.63
C PHE A 42 -3.07 3.74 9.69
N ILE A 43 -2.59 4.96 9.43
CA ILE A 43 -3.42 6.17 9.36
C ILE A 43 -4.50 6.03 8.29
N ILE A 44 -4.12 5.58 7.07
CA ILE A 44 -5.08 5.31 6.00
C ILE A 44 -6.12 4.27 6.43
N GLY A 45 -5.69 3.19 7.08
CA GLY A 45 -6.58 2.14 7.57
C GLY A 45 -7.57 2.64 8.63
N VAL A 46 -7.12 3.47 9.57
CA VAL A 46 -8.00 4.11 10.57
C VAL A 46 -9.03 5.00 9.87
N LEU A 47 -8.61 5.83 8.93
CA LEU A 47 -9.53 6.67 8.16
C LEU A 47 -10.54 5.84 7.36
N TRP A 48 -10.10 4.71 6.80
CA TRP A 48 -10.96 3.79 6.07
C TRP A 48 -12.03 3.17 6.98
N PHE A 49 -11.62 2.70 8.17
CA PHE A 49 -12.55 2.17 9.16
C PHE A 49 -13.52 3.24 9.69
N LEU A 50 -13.03 4.46 9.93
CA LEU A 50 -13.90 5.58 10.36
C LEU A 50 -14.90 5.94 9.27
N LEU A 51 -14.51 5.95 8.00
CA LEU A 51 -15.43 6.14 6.88
C LEU A 51 -16.54 5.09 6.87
N PHE A 52 -16.18 3.80 7.07
CA PHE A 52 -17.19 2.75 7.23
C PHE A 52 -18.19 3.08 8.35
N LYS A 53 -17.71 3.46 9.53
CA LYS A 53 -18.59 3.81 10.66
C LYS A 53 -19.51 4.99 10.33
N VAL A 54 -18.99 6.02 9.69
CA VAL A 54 -19.78 7.18 9.27
C VAL A 54 -20.87 6.76 8.28
N LEU A 55 -20.53 5.99 7.23
CA LEU A 55 -21.48 5.54 6.23
C LEU A 55 -22.61 4.66 6.80
N THR A 56 -22.28 3.84 7.82
CA THR A 56 -23.30 3.02 8.51
C THR A 56 -24.28 3.85 9.34
N ILE A 57 -23.84 4.98 9.90
CA ILE A 57 -24.75 5.90 10.63
C ILE A 57 -25.83 6.49 9.71
N PHE A 58 -25.48 6.74 8.44
CA PHE A 58 -26.43 7.26 7.46
C PHE A 58 -27.39 6.21 6.88
N ASN A 59 -27.30 4.95 7.34
CA ASN A 59 -28.14 3.83 6.87
C ASN A 59 -28.19 3.70 5.34
N LEU A 60 -27.05 3.94 4.67
CA LEU A 60 -26.94 3.81 3.22
C LEU A 60 -27.08 2.34 2.79
N PRO A 61 -27.61 2.07 1.59
CA PRO A 61 -27.61 0.73 1.03
C PRO A 61 -26.19 0.12 0.99
N VAL A 62 -26.09 -1.15 1.35
CA VAL A 62 -24.77 -1.88 1.41
C VAL A 62 -23.99 -1.75 0.11
N ILE A 63 -24.69 -1.77 -1.04
CA ILE A 63 -24.04 -1.62 -2.35
C ILE A 63 -23.30 -0.27 -2.48
N ILE A 64 -23.88 0.81 -1.96
CA ILE A 64 -23.27 2.14 -1.98
C ILE A 64 -22.09 2.20 -1.01
N ILE A 65 -22.27 1.67 0.21
CA ILE A 65 -21.18 1.59 1.20
C ILE A 65 -20.02 0.81 0.62
N THR A 66 -20.26 -0.34 0.00
CA THR A 66 -19.22 -1.18 -0.63
C THR A 66 -18.48 -0.41 -1.70
N ALA A 67 -19.17 0.29 -2.59
CA ALA A 67 -18.55 1.05 -3.67
C ALA A 67 -17.65 2.18 -3.14
N ILE A 68 -18.12 2.93 -2.15
CA ILE A 68 -17.35 4.03 -1.53
C ILE A 68 -16.11 3.47 -0.81
N LEU A 69 -16.27 2.41 -0.02
CA LEU A 69 -15.15 1.80 0.71
C LEU A 69 -14.12 1.18 -0.23
N MET A 70 -14.55 0.55 -1.32
CA MET A 70 -13.65 0.00 -2.33
C MET A 70 -12.77 1.07 -2.97
N LEU A 71 -13.35 2.24 -3.26
CA LEU A 71 -12.64 3.34 -3.94
C LEU A 71 -11.74 4.16 -3.00
N PHE A 72 -12.07 4.21 -1.71
CA PHE A 72 -11.38 5.06 -0.75
C PHE A 72 -9.86 4.91 -0.72
N PRO A 73 -9.25 3.70 -0.68
CA PRO A 73 -7.79 3.54 -0.67
C PRO A 73 -7.10 4.13 -1.90
N TYR A 74 -7.75 4.12 -3.05
CA TYR A 74 -7.20 4.69 -4.28
C TYR A 74 -7.21 6.21 -4.24
N PHE A 75 -8.31 6.82 -3.82
CA PHE A 75 -8.42 8.27 -3.69
C PHE A 75 -7.46 8.84 -2.65
N ILE A 76 -7.37 8.22 -1.47
CA ILE A 76 -6.51 8.70 -0.39
C ILE A 76 -5.02 8.58 -0.71
N THR A 77 -4.63 7.70 -1.65
CA THR A 77 -3.26 7.54 -2.12
C THR A 77 -2.99 8.23 -3.46
N GLY A 78 -3.93 9.04 -3.95
CA GLY A 78 -3.78 9.74 -5.23
C GLY A 78 -3.56 8.81 -6.41
N PHE A 79 -4.14 7.61 -6.38
CA PHE A 79 -4.03 6.56 -7.41
C PHE A 79 -2.61 6.03 -7.70
N LEU A 80 -1.59 6.50 -6.98
CA LEU A 80 -0.18 6.17 -7.21
C LEU A 80 0.07 4.66 -7.39
N HIS A 81 -0.53 3.84 -6.52
CA HIS A 81 -0.33 2.39 -6.57
C HIS A 81 -1.16 1.71 -7.65
N LEU A 82 -2.29 2.31 -8.00
CA LEU A 82 -3.16 1.81 -9.05
C LEU A 82 -2.53 2.01 -10.43
N ASP A 83 -1.93 3.17 -10.64
CA ASP A 83 -1.15 3.50 -11.84
C ASP A 83 -0.02 2.49 -12.05
N GLY A 84 0.85 2.31 -11.05
CA GLY A 84 1.92 1.30 -11.11
C GLY A 84 1.43 -0.14 -11.30
N PHE A 85 0.26 -0.51 -10.76
CA PHE A 85 -0.35 -1.81 -11.01
C PHE A 85 -0.77 -1.96 -12.47
N MET A 86 -1.38 -0.93 -13.06
CA MET A 86 -1.81 -0.93 -14.45
C MET A 86 -0.61 -1.05 -15.40
N ASP A 87 0.45 -0.27 -15.18
CA ASP A 87 1.68 -0.31 -15.96
C ASP A 87 2.33 -1.70 -15.91
N LEU A 88 2.41 -2.28 -14.70
CA LEU A 88 2.98 -3.60 -14.50
C LEU A 88 2.16 -4.68 -15.23
N CYS A 89 0.82 -4.63 -15.14
CA CYS A 89 -0.05 -5.59 -15.81
C CYS A 89 0.10 -5.50 -17.32
N ASP A 90 0.17 -4.29 -17.87
CA ASP A 90 0.33 -4.10 -19.31
C ASP A 90 1.67 -4.66 -19.81
N ALA A 91 2.76 -4.39 -19.10
CA ALA A 91 4.07 -4.92 -19.44
C ALA A 91 4.14 -6.46 -19.30
N MET A 92 3.63 -7.01 -18.19
CA MET A 92 3.77 -8.44 -17.89
C MET A 92 2.89 -9.31 -18.75
N LEU A 93 1.64 -8.91 -19.01
CA LEU A 93 0.67 -9.68 -19.80
C LEU A 93 0.89 -9.53 -21.31
N SER A 94 1.69 -8.56 -21.75
CA SER A 94 2.04 -8.37 -23.17
C SER A 94 2.78 -9.55 -23.81
N ARG A 95 3.29 -10.51 -23.02
CA ARG A 95 4.09 -11.66 -23.47
C ARG A 95 5.31 -11.28 -24.32
N ARG A 96 5.82 -10.06 -24.16
CA ARG A 96 7.01 -9.53 -24.84
C ARG A 96 8.29 -9.94 -24.12
N ASN A 97 9.44 -9.74 -24.79
CA ASN A 97 10.76 -9.90 -24.17
C ASN A 97 11.02 -8.83 -23.10
N LYS A 98 12.11 -8.98 -22.33
CA LYS A 98 12.44 -8.10 -21.21
C LYS A 98 12.59 -6.63 -21.65
N GLU A 99 13.24 -6.38 -22.78
CA GLU A 99 13.50 -5.03 -23.29
C GLU A 99 12.22 -4.30 -23.66
N GLU A 100 11.32 -4.97 -24.36
CA GLU A 100 9.99 -4.44 -24.71
C GLU A 100 9.13 -4.20 -23.46
N LYS A 101 9.14 -5.10 -22.47
CA LYS A 101 8.44 -4.90 -21.20
C LYS A 101 8.93 -3.66 -20.46
N LEU A 102 10.24 -3.44 -20.43
CA LEU A 102 10.83 -2.24 -19.82
C LEU A 102 10.46 -0.97 -20.60
N ARG A 103 10.25 -1.08 -21.92
CA ARG A 103 9.77 0.02 -22.75
C ARG A 103 8.31 0.34 -22.45
N ILE A 104 7.46 -0.69 -22.33
CA ILE A 104 6.04 -0.52 -21.98
C ILE A 104 5.90 0.15 -20.61
N LEU A 105 6.69 -0.26 -19.59
CA LEU A 105 6.71 0.37 -18.26
C LEU A 105 7.08 1.87 -18.25
N LYS A 106 7.63 2.39 -19.34
CA LYS A 106 7.98 3.81 -19.50
C LYS A 106 7.02 4.56 -20.41
N ASP A 107 6.15 3.84 -21.08
CA ASP A 107 5.17 4.42 -21.99
C ASP A 107 4.03 5.03 -21.17
N SER A 108 3.70 6.27 -21.44
CA SER A 108 2.56 6.95 -20.79
C SER A 108 1.19 6.53 -21.35
N HIS A 109 1.15 5.67 -22.37
CA HIS A 109 -0.09 5.18 -22.94
C HIS A 109 -0.58 3.94 -22.19
N THR A 110 -1.87 3.93 -21.87
CA THR A 110 -2.51 2.78 -21.23
C THR A 110 -2.89 1.72 -22.25
N GLY A 111 -2.38 0.51 -22.08
CA GLY A 111 -2.71 -0.61 -22.96
C GLY A 111 -3.96 -1.38 -22.54
N ALA A 112 -4.40 -2.31 -23.38
CA ALA A 112 -5.61 -3.09 -23.13
C ALA A 112 -5.50 -3.98 -21.88
N PHE A 113 -4.34 -4.56 -21.61
CA PHE A 113 -4.15 -5.43 -20.46
C PHE A 113 -4.23 -4.66 -19.13
N ALA A 114 -3.78 -3.41 -19.07
CA ALA A 114 -3.95 -2.53 -17.93
C ALA A 114 -5.43 -2.35 -17.59
N VAL A 115 -6.28 -2.05 -18.59
CA VAL A 115 -7.73 -1.83 -18.40
C VAL A 115 -8.44 -3.12 -17.97
N ILE A 116 -8.14 -4.26 -18.62
CA ILE A 116 -8.73 -5.55 -18.24
C ILE A 116 -8.35 -5.93 -16.81
N SER A 117 -7.08 -5.77 -16.45
CA SER A 117 -6.60 -6.07 -15.09
C SER A 117 -7.21 -5.15 -14.04
N LEU A 118 -7.41 -3.88 -14.36
CA LEU A 118 -8.10 -2.92 -13.51
C LEU A 118 -9.55 -3.34 -13.26
N ALA A 119 -10.28 -3.75 -14.30
CA ALA A 119 -11.65 -4.23 -14.17
C ALA A 119 -11.72 -5.48 -13.27
N CYS A 120 -10.82 -6.46 -13.48
CA CYS A 120 -10.71 -7.64 -12.63
C CYS A 120 -10.41 -7.27 -11.17
N LEU A 121 -9.46 -6.36 -10.94
CA LEU A 121 -9.10 -5.87 -9.61
C LEU A 121 -10.30 -5.23 -8.91
N PHE A 122 -11.09 -4.41 -9.61
CA PHE A 122 -12.27 -3.76 -9.06
C PHE A 122 -13.36 -4.75 -8.69
N VAL A 123 -13.62 -5.76 -9.53
CA VAL A 123 -14.59 -6.82 -9.22
C VAL A 123 -14.17 -7.59 -7.97
N LEU A 124 -12.89 -7.97 -7.86
CA LEU A 124 -12.35 -8.67 -6.69
C LEU A 124 -12.41 -7.82 -5.42
N ASN A 125 -12.01 -6.56 -5.51
CA ASN A 125 -12.06 -5.64 -4.37
C ASN A 125 -13.50 -5.37 -3.91
N TYR A 126 -14.42 -5.17 -4.85
CA TYR A 126 -15.85 -5.01 -4.52
C TYR A 126 -16.38 -6.25 -3.78
N SER A 127 -16.08 -7.43 -4.29
CA SER A 127 -16.50 -8.71 -3.67
C SER A 127 -15.88 -8.88 -2.28
N GLY A 128 -14.60 -8.54 -2.12
CA GLY A 128 -13.91 -8.57 -0.84
C GLY A 128 -14.51 -7.64 0.20
N VAL A 129 -14.69 -6.36 -0.15
CA VAL A 129 -15.29 -5.36 0.74
C VAL A 129 -16.74 -5.71 1.09
N SER A 130 -17.53 -6.19 0.12
CA SER A 130 -18.91 -6.64 0.37
C SER A 130 -18.94 -7.80 1.38
N THR A 131 -18.01 -8.75 1.26
CA THR A 131 -17.86 -9.86 2.20
C THR A 131 -17.51 -9.39 3.61
N LEU A 132 -16.60 -8.41 3.73
CA LEU A 132 -16.23 -7.83 5.02
C LEU A 132 -17.43 -7.13 5.68
N ILE A 133 -18.21 -6.38 4.94
CA ILE A 133 -19.42 -5.70 5.48
C ILE A 133 -20.40 -6.73 6.02
N ASN A 134 -20.63 -7.83 5.32
CA ASN A 134 -21.53 -8.89 5.75
C ASN A 134 -20.99 -9.65 6.99
N LYS A 135 -19.67 -9.65 7.21
CA LYS A 135 -19.00 -10.20 8.39
C LYS A 135 -18.44 -9.06 9.25
N ASN A 136 -19.34 -8.31 9.91
CA ASN A 136 -19.01 -7.08 10.64
C ASN A 136 -17.82 -7.22 11.61
N GLU A 137 -17.62 -8.39 12.20
CA GLU A 137 -16.47 -8.73 13.06
C GLU A 137 -15.11 -8.61 12.35
N LEU A 138 -15.07 -8.76 11.02
CA LEU A 138 -13.85 -8.62 10.23
C LEU A 138 -13.58 -7.18 9.78
N MET A 139 -14.48 -6.23 10.02
CA MET A 139 -14.32 -4.85 9.55
C MET A 139 -13.09 -4.14 10.16
N LEU A 140 -12.65 -4.54 11.35
CA LEU A 140 -11.40 -4.02 11.94
C LEU A 140 -10.17 -4.34 11.07
N SER A 141 -10.24 -5.34 10.18
CA SER A 141 -9.14 -5.65 9.28
C SER A 141 -8.79 -4.49 8.34
N LEU A 142 -9.76 -3.60 8.04
CA LEU A 142 -9.52 -2.39 7.24
C LEU A 142 -8.39 -1.52 7.82
N ILE A 143 -8.21 -1.51 9.15
CA ILE A 143 -7.14 -0.75 9.80
C ILE A 143 -5.77 -1.35 9.47
N PHE A 144 -5.69 -2.67 9.41
CA PHE A 144 -4.41 -3.39 9.27
C PHE A 144 -4.00 -3.63 7.82
N ILE A 145 -4.95 -3.81 6.90
CA ILE A 145 -4.66 -4.10 5.48
C ILE A 145 -3.68 -3.08 4.87
N PRO A 146 -3.91 -1.76 4.97
CA PRO A 146 -2.97 -0.80 4.42
C PRO A 146 -1.63 -0.77 5.16
N ALA A 147 -1.62 -1.00 6.48
CA ALA A 147 -0.40 -1.03 7.27
C ALA A 147 0.49 -2.24 6.90
N ILE A 148 -0.10 -3.43 6.74
CA ILE A 148 0.59 -4.65 6.29
C ILE A 148 1.15 -4.44 4.89
N SER A 149 0.34 -3.94 3.96
CA SER A 149 0.74 -3.68 2.57
C SER A 149 1.96 -2.74 2.50
N ARG A 150 1.95 -1.64 3.25
CA ARG A 150 3.06 -0.66 3.24
C ARG A 150 4.30 -1.17 3.95
N SER A 151 4.14 -1.93 5.03
CA SER A 151 5.28 -2.61 5.67
C SER A 151 5.97 -3.57 4.71
N PHE A 152 5.18 -4.35 3.97
CA PHE A 152 5.67 -5.23 2.92
C PHE A 152 6.43 -4.48 1.84
N MET A 153 5.84 -3.39 1.30
CA MET A 153 6.47 -2.58 0.26
C MET A 153 7.79 -1.95 0.72
N ALA A 154 7.86 -1.46 1.97
CA ALA A 154 9.10 -0.93 2.53
C ALA A 154 10.22 -1.99 2.58
N ILE A 155 9.89 -3.21 3.00
CA ILE A 155 10.84 -4.33 3.05
C ILE A 155 11.30 -4.71 1.64
N MET A 156 10.36 -4.80 0.68
CA MET A 156 10.71 -5.07 -0.71
C MET A 156 11.66 -4.02 -1.29
N MET A 157 11.46 -2.74 -0.99
CA MET A 157 12.35 -1.65 -1.41
C MET A 157 13.75 -1.75 -0.79
N PHE A 158 13.89 -2.32 0.41
CA PHE A 158 15.19 -2.46 1.07
C PHE A 158 16.02 -3.63 0.57
N PHE A 159 15.38 -4.75 0.25
CA PHE A 159 16.08 -6.02 0.02
C PHE A 159 16.14 -6.42 -1.45
N ASN A 160 15.17 -6.06 -2.27
CA ASN A 160 15.18 -6.41 -3.68
C ASN A 160 16.05 -5.44 -4.50
N GLU A 161 16.59 -5.95 -5.59
CA GLU A 161 17.30 -5.12 -6.56
C GLU A 161 16.34 -4.15 -7.23
N SER A 162 16.74 -2.87 -7.26
CA SER A 162 15.99 -1.87 -8.02
C SER A 162 16.26 -2.04 -9.50
N MET A 163 15.25 -1.84 -10.32
CA MET A 163 15.49 -1.63 -11.75
C MET A 163 16.44 -0.44 -11.92
N GLU A 164 17.41 -0.54 -12.82
CA GLU A 164 18.44 0.50 -13.05
C GLU A 164 17.86 1.89 -13.27
N GLN A 165 16.62 1.94 -13.66
CA GLN A 165 15.89 3.15 -14.06
C GLN A 165 15.09 3.80 -12.94
N SER A 166 14.94 3.13 -11.78
CA SER A 166 14.20 3.68 -10.64
C SER A 166 15.11 4.50 -9.74
N SER A 167 15.23 5.79 -10.00
CA SER A 167 16.04 6.73 -9.21
C SER A 167 15.63 6.78 -7.74
N LEU A 168 14.33 6.76 -7.47
CA LEU A 168 13.77 6.86 -6.12
C LEU A 168 14.09 5.61 -5.26
N VAL A 169 13.88 4.40 -5.80
CA VAL A 169 14.20 3.16 -5.09
C VAL A 169 15.70 3.06 -4.85
N LYS A 170 16.51 3.44 -5.84
CA LYS A 170 17.97 3.50 -5.71
C LYS A 170 18.40 4.47 -4.60
N TYR A 171 17.78 5.65 -4.53
CA TYR A 171 18.03 6.62 -3.48
C TYR A 171 17.77 6.04 -2.08
N PHE A 172 16.61 5.43 -1.87
CA PHE A 172 16.26 4.82 -0.58
C PHE A 172 17.20 3.65 -0.23
N LYS A 173 17.54 2.79 -1.19
CA LYS A 173 18.44 1.66 -0.96
C LYS A 173 19.83 2.09 -0.49
N GLN A 174 20.34 3.20 -1.03
CA GLN A 174 21.66 3.72 -0.71
C GLN A 174 21.71 4.51 0.60
N ASN A 175 20.63 5.19 0.96
CA ASN A 175 20.64 6.17 2.05
C ASN A 175 19.95 5.68 3.34
N VAL A 176 19.20 4.57 3.30
CA VAL A 176 18.50 4.04 4.48
C VAL A 176 19.46 3.26 5.38
N GLY A 177 19.48 3.62 6.67
CA GLY A 177 20.33 3.00 7.69
C GLY A 177 19.91 1.57 8.05
N LYS A 178 20.84 0.81 8.65
CA LYS A 178 20.54 -0.55 9.17
C LYS A 178 19.44 -0.53 10.22
N VAL A 179 19.42 0.50 11.07
CA VAL A 179 18.42 0.66 12.13
C VAL A 179 17.02 0.78 11.53
N ASP A 180 16.84 1.61 10.48
CA ASP A 180 15.55 1.81 9.83
C ASP A 180 15.03 0.53 9.17
N LYS A 181 15.93 -0.29 8.60
CA LYS A 181 15.59 -1.61 8.05
C LYS A 181 15.09 -2.58 9.13
N VAL A 182 15.80 -2.66 10.25
CA VAL A 182 15.42 -3.52 11.40
C VAL A 182 14.09 -3.06 11.96
N LEU A 183 13.89 -1.76 12.15
CA LEU A 183 12.63 -1.21 12.65
C LEU A 183 11.45 -1.51 11.71
N SER A 184 11.65 -1.43 10.40
CA SER A 184 10.61 -1.79 9.43
C SER A 184 10.20 -3.26 9.51
N ILE A 185 11.15 -4.18 9.68
CA ILE A 185 10.87 -5.60 9.91
C ILE A 185 10.13 -5.80 11.23
N MET A 186 10.57 -5.14 12.31
CA MET A 186 9.89 -5.21 13.61
C MET A 186 8.45 -4.71 13.52
N PHE A 187 8.20 -3.62 12.81
CA PHE A 187 6.84 -3.11 12.58
C PHE A 187 5.98 -4.15 11.87
N LEU A 188 6.47 -4.78 10.80
CA LEU A 188 5.73 -5.83 10.12
C LEU A 188 5.41 -6.99 11.08
N CYS A 189 6.40 -7.49 11.81
CA CYS A 189 6.19 -8.58 12.77
C CYS A 189 5.16 -8.23 13.83
N ILE A 190 5.23 -7.02 14.40
CA ILE A 190 4.27 -6.56 15.42
C ILE A 190 2.86 -6.49 14.83
N ILE A 191 2.71 -5.90 13.63
CA ILE A 191 1.41 -5.76 12.98
C ILE A 191 0.82 -7.14 12.68
N LEU A 192 1.62 -8.08 12.16
CA LEU A 192 1.16 -9.45 11.88
C LEU A 192 0.79 -10.19 13.17
N CYS A 193 1.58 -10.07 14.25
CA CYS A 193 1.23 -10.65 15.54
C CYS A 193 -0.11 -10.11 16.08
N VAL A 194 -0.31 -8.80 16.05
CA VAL A 194 -1.57 -8.19 16.47
C VAL A 194 -2.73 -8.66 15.59
N PHE A 195 -2.50 -8.77 14.27
CA PHE A 195 -3.49 -9.25 13.33
C PHE A 195 -3.90 -10.71 13.60
N VAL A 196 -2.94 -11.58 13.93
CA VAL A 196 -3.22 -12.98 14.34
C VAL A 196 -4.02 -13.03 15.64
N ILE A 197 -3.66 -12.21 16.63
CA ILE A 197 -4.39 -12.16 17.93
C ILE A 197 -5.85 -11.72 17.73
N LEU A 198 -6.10 -10.75 16.86
CA LEU A 198 -7.43 -10.20 16.63
C LEU A 198 -8.32 -11.07 15.74
N PHE A 199 -7.73 -11.76 14.75
CA PHE A 199 -8.48 -12.47 13.71
C PHE A 199 -8.26 -13.98 13.73
N GLY A 200 -7.53 -14.52 14.72
CA GLY A 200 -7.32 -15.97 14.93
C GLY A 200 -6.75 -16.65 13.69
N ILE A 201 -7.36 -17.77 13.28
CA ILE A 201 -6.87 -18.60 12.17
C ILE A 201 -6.86 -17.84 10.84
N PHE A 202 -7.82 -16.96 10.60
CA PHE A 202 -7.84 -16.10 9.41
C PHE A 202 -6.61 -15.18 9.38
N GLY A 203 -6.32 -14.52 10.51
CA GLY A 203 -5.13 -13.69 10.67
C GLY A 203 -3.84 -14.48 10.46
N LEU A 204 -3.78 -15.71 10.97
CA LEU A 204 -2.62 -16.60 10.79
C LEU A 204 -2.39 -16.94 9.32
N ILE A 205 -3.43 -17.34 8.59
CA ILE A 205 -3.33 -17.69 7.16
C ILE A 205 -2.83 -16.48 6.36
N VAL A 206 -3.44 -15.31 6.55
CA VAL A 206 -3.03 -14.07 5.85
C VAL A 206 -1.59 -13.72 6.18
N SER A 207 -1.18 -13.82 7.45
CA SER A 207 0.18 -13.52 7.88
C SER A 207 1.20 -14.46 7.25
N LEU A 208 0.89 -15.76 7.16
CA LEU A 208 1.75 -16.75 6.50
C LEU A 208 1.91 -16.47 5.01
N ILE A 209 0.82 -16.11 4.32
CA ILE A 209 0.86 -15.73 2.89
C ILE A 209 1.75 -14.50 2.71
N VAL A 210 1.58 -13.46 3.52
CA VAL A 210 2.41 -12.25 3.46
C VAL A 210 3.88 -12.58 3.68
N LEU A 211 4.21 -13.37 4.71
CA LEU A 211 5.59 -13.78 4.98
C LEU A 211 6.18 -14.63 3.85
N PHE A 212 5.39 -15.56 3.29
CA PHE A 212 5.83 -16.34 2.14
C PHE A 212 6.21 -15.45 0.95
N ILE A 213 5.37 -14.46 0.59
CA ILE A 213 5.65 -13.54 -0.51
C ILE A 213 6.87 -12.64 -0.22
N VAL A 214 7.12 -12.30 1.07
CA VAL A 214 8.30 -11.46 1.47
C VAL A 214 9.61 -12.22 1.30
N PHE A 215 9.64 -13.51 1.63
CA PHE A 215 10.89 -14.26 1.73
C PHE A 215 11.14 -15.22 0.56
N TYR A 216 10.23 -15.32 -0.40
CA TYR A 216 10.34 -16.18 -1.58
C TYR A 216 10.37 -15.37 -2.87
#